data_0c7d65883218a5e69284a089eec5e812
#
_entry.id   0c7d65883218a5e69284a089eec5e812
#
_cell.length_a   1.000
_cell.length_b   1.000
_cell.length_c   1.000
_cell.angle_alpha   90.00
_cell.angle_beta   90.00
_cell.angle_gamma   90.00
#
_symmetry.space_group_name_H-M   'P 1'
#
loop_
_entity.id
_entity.type
_entity.pdbx_description
1 polymer ?
#
loop_
_entity_poly.entity_id
_entity_poly.type
_entity_poly.pdbx_seq_one_letter_code
_entity_poly.pdbx_strand_id
1 'polypeptide(L)'
;MAIKQTAGRDALGDFAPKFAELNDDVLFGEVWSREDKLSLRDRSLVTVTALMAQGLTDSSFKYHLESAKKNGITKEEIAEALTHAAFYAGWPKAWAAFRMAKEVWGEDTGENAMAEHAASMVFPIGAPNEGFAQYFSGKSYLAPVSKEQVGVFNVTFEPGCRNNWHIHHAKTG
;
A
#
# COMPACT_ATOMS: atom_id res chain seq x y z
N MET A 1 17.77 -6.67 2.65
CA MET A 1 18.42 -7.01 1.35
C MET A 1 18.64 -5.69 0.61
N ALA A 2 19.82 -5.46 -0.01
CA ALA A 2 20.08 -4.19 -0.70
C ALA A 2 19.12 -4.00 -1.89
N ILE A 3 18.56 -2.80 -2.03
CA ILE A 3 17.70 -2.44 -3.15
C ILE A 3 18.58 -2.32 -4.38
N LYS A 4 18.29 -3.10 -5.42
CA LYS A 4 18.94 -2.95 -6.73
C LYS A 4 18.11 -1.99 -7.58
N GLN A 5 18.72 -0.87 -7.96
CA GLN A 5 18.13 0.14 -8.83
C GLN A 5 19.06 0.40 -10.00
N THR A 6 18.51 0.57 -11.18
CA THR A 6 19.26 0.88 -12.43
C THR A 6 18.72 2.12 -13.12
N ALA A 7 17.67 2.74 -12.58
CA ALA A 7 16.98 3.86 -13.22
C ALA A 7 17.90 5.05 -13.52
N GLY A 8 18.89 5.31 -12.67
CA GLY A 8 19.88 6.34 -12.91
C GLY A 8 20.75 6.02 -14.13
N ARG A 9 21.26 4.79 -14.22
CA ARG A 9 22.06 4.32 -15.36
C ARG A 9 21.25 4.26 -16.64
N ASP A 10 20.01 3.78 -16.58
CA ASP A 10 19.14 3.65 -17.74
C ASP A 10 18.77 5.02 -18.33
N ALA A 11 18.57 6.03 -17.47
CA ALA A 11 18.18 7.37 -17.90
C ALA A 11 19.35 8.29 -18.25
N LEU A 12 20.46 8.23 -17.51
CA LEU A 12 21.53 9.22 -17.54
C LEU A 12 22.94 8.60 -17.60
N GLY A 13 23.07 7.27 -17.71
CA GLY A 13 24.37 6.60 -17.64
C GLY A 13 25.38 7.10 -18.66
N ASP A 14 24.94 7.37 -19.88
CA ASP A 14 25.79 7.88 -20.94
C ASP A 14 26.14 9.36 -20.80
N PHE A 15 25.22 10.15 -20.19
CA PHE A 15 25.39 11.59 -20.05
C PHE A 15 26.07 12.00 -18.75
N ALA A 16 25.70 11.36 -17.65
CA ALA A 16 26.13 11.67 -16.29
C ALA A 16 26.45 10.40 -15.48
N PRO A 17 27.45 9.60 -15.88
CA PRO A 17 27.69 8.27 -15.30
C PRO A 17 27.94 8.31 -13.78
N LYS A 18 28.62 9.33 -13.27
CA LYS A 18 28.85 9.45 -11.82
C LYS A 18 27.59 9.78 -11.04
N PHE A 19 26.72 10.61 -11.60
CA PHE A 19 25.41 10.87 -11.00
C PHE A 19 24.55 9.59 -10.96
N ALA A 20 24.52 8.86 -12.07
CA ALA A 20 23.79 7.60 -12.17
C ALA A 20 24.31 6.56 -11.15
N GLU A 21 25.61 6.42 -11.00
CA GLU A 21 26.24 5.56 -9.99
C GLU A 21 25.81 5.97 -8.56
N LEU A 22 25.89 7.25 -8.22
CA LEU A 22 25.52 7.75 -6.89
C LEU A 22 24.03 7.55 -6.61
N ASN A 23 23.18 7.73 -7.62
CA ASN A 23 21.74 7.47 -7.50
C ASN A 23 21.47 5.99 -7.24
N ASP A 24 22.02 5.10 -8.06
CA ASP A 24 21.66 3.68 -8.01
C ASP A 24 22.34 2.96 -6.84
N ASP A 25 23.64 3.17 -6.67
CA ASP A 25 24.42 2.39 -5.69
C ASP A 25 24.39 3.02 -4.30
N VAL A 26 24.51 4.34 -4.18
CA VAL A 26 24.60 5.01 -2.88
C VAL A 26 23.21 5.37 -2.36
N LEU A 27 22.41 6.14 -3.12
CA LEU A 27 21.08 6.54 -2.64
C LEU A 27 20.19 5.33 -2.41
N PHE A 28 19.96 4.52 -3.43
CA PHE A 28 19.07 3.36 -3.31
C PHE A 28 19.77 2.14 -2.70
N GLY A 29 20.98 1.83 -3.15
CA GLY A 29 21.73 0.65 -2.71
C GLY A 29 22.16 0.70 -1.24
N GLU A 30 22.54 1.86 -0.74
CA GLU A 30 23.00 2.03 0.64
C GLU A 30 21.96 2.75 1.52
N VAL A 31 21.56 3.99 1.18
CA VAL A 31 20.74 4.82 2.07
C VAL A 31 19.33 4.25 2.22
N TRP A 32 18.65 3.97 1.11
CA TRP A 32 17.29 3.39 1.16
C TRP A 32 17.28 1.95 1.69
N SER A 33 18.37 1.22 1.60
CA SER A 33 18.47 -0.16 2.09
C SER A 33 18.68 -0.28 3.60
N ARG A 34 18.79 0.84 4.33
CA ARG A 34 18.97 0.86 5.80
C ARG A 34 17.63 0.79 6.52
N GLU A 35 16.89 -0.29 6.26
CA GLU A 35 15.53 -0.48 6.82
C GLU A 35 15.52 -0.65 8.35
N ASP A 36 16.63 -1.13 8.92
CA ASP A 36 16.83 -1.24 10.36
C ASP A 36 16.93 0.12 11.09
N LYS A 37 17.19 1.20 10.35
CA LYS A 37 17.28 2.57 10.90
C LYS A 37 16.03 3.39 10.64
N LEU A 38 15.44 3.24 9.44
CA LEU A 38 14.22 3.92 9.04
C LEU A 38 13.54 3.07 7.96
N SER A 39 12.26 2.76 8.17
CA SER A 39 11.51 1.91 7.26
C SER A 39 11.39 2.52 5.84
N LEU A 40 11.20 1.69 4.83
CA LEU A 40 10.91 2.17 3.46
C LEU A 40 9.66 3.04 3.41
N ARG A 41 8.68 2.70 4.24
CA ARG A 41 7.45 3.46 4.41
C ARG A 41 7.73 4.89 4.89
N ASP A 42 8.47 5.02 5.97
CA ASP A 42 8.78 6.34 6.56
C ASP A 42 9.72 7.15 5.66
N ARG A 43 10.68 6.50 4.98
CA ARG A 43 11.51 7.16 3.95
C ARG A 43 10.66 7.72 2.83
N SER A 44 9.67 6.96 2.35
CA SER A 44 8.75 7.42 1.30
C SER A 44 7.97 8.65 1.76
N LEU A 45 7.45 8.64 2.99
CA LEU A 45 6.70 9.76 3.55
C LEU A 45 7.56 11.02 3.66
N VAL A 46 8.79 10.88 4.17
CA VAL A 46 9.78 11.98 4.26
C VAL A 46 10.11 12.53 2.86
N THR A 47 10.34 11.64 1.88
CA THR A 47 10.69 12.04 0.51
C THR A 47 9.56 12.80 -0.16
N VAL A 48 8.33 12.27 -0.12
CA VAL A 48 7.15 12.92 -0.68
C VAL A 48 6.92 14.30 -0.05
N THR A 49 7.00 14.38 1.28
CA THR A 49 6.84 15.64 2.00
C THR A 49 7.93 16.67 1.63
N ALA A 50 9.18 16.22 1.50
CA ALA A 50 10.30 17.09 1.12
C ALA A 50 10.16 17.62 -0.32
N LEU A 51 9.76 16.76 -1.26
CA LEU A 51 9.54 17.16 -2.66
C LEU A 51 8.38 18.14 -2.79
N MET A 52 7.26 17.87 -2.14
CA MET A 52 6.13 18.81 -2.06
C MET A 52 6.56 20.16 -1.50
N ALA A 53 7.32 20.17 -0.40
CA ALA A 53 7.78 21.39 0.25
C ALA A 53 8.68 22.25 -0.65
N GLN A 54 9.43 21.60 -1.56
CA GLN A 54 10.23 22.29 -2.58
C GLN A 54 9.40 22.74 -3.80
N GLY A 55 8.18 22.23 -3.96
CA GLY A 55 7.33 22.48 -5.13
C GLY A 55 7.70 21.60 -6.33
N LEU A 56 8.42 20.52 -6.11
CA LEU A 56 8.79 19.55 -7.13
C LEU A 56 7.64 18.54 -7.30
N THR A 57 6.67 18.89 -8.14
CA THR A 57 5.46 18.10 -8.41
C THR A 57 5.40 17.71 -9.89
N ASP A 58 6.43 17.06 -10.37
CA ASP A 58 6.60 16.51 -11.72
C ASP A 58 6.47 14.98 -11.75
N SER A 59 6.95 14.36 -12.83
CA SER A 59 6.94 12.90 -12.98
C SER A 59 7.74 12.18 -11.90
N SER A 60 8.80 12.80 -11.37
CA SER A 60 9.58 12.21 -10.28
C SER A 60 8.79 12.18 -8.98
N PHE A 61 7.99 13.19 -8.73
CA PHE A 61 7.06 13.20 -7.59
C PHE A 61 6.01 12.08 -7.69
N LYS A 62 5.45 11.88 -8.89
CA LYS A 62 4.51 10.76 -9.12
C LYS A 62 5.14 9.41 -8.81
N TYR A 63 6.37 9.18 -9.30
CA TYR A 63 7.12 7.96 -8.97
C TYR A 63 7.28 7.75 -7.45
N HIS A 64 7.57 8.82 -6.70
CA HIS A 64 7.69 8.72 -5.24
C HIS A 64 6.34 8.50 -4.53
N LEU A 65 5.23 9.02 -5.06
CA LEU A 65 3.88 8.70 -4.58
C LEU A 65 3.54 7.23 -4.81
N GLU A 66 3.81 6.70 -6.01
CA GLU A 66 3.61 5.27 -6.33
C GLU A 66 4.47 4.37 -5.44
N SER A 67 5.72 4.76 -5.20
CA SER A 67 6.62 4.07 -4.26
C SER A 67 6.09 4.13 -2.83
N ALA A 68 5.53 5.25 -2.40
CA ALA A 68 4.93 5.42 -1.08
C ALA A 68 3.73 4.48 -0.89
N LYS A 69 2.84 4.40 -1.90
CA LYS A 69 1.72 3.47 -1.93
C LYS A 69 2.21 2.02 -1.84
N LYS A 70 3.18 1.63 -2.68
CA LYS A 70 3.81 0.30 -2.66
C LYS A 70 4.44 -0.05 -1.31
N ASN A 71 5.01 0.92 -0.62
CA ASN A 71 5.62 0.77 0.69
C ASN A 71 4.60 0.83 1.85
N GLY A 72 3.29 0.80 1.56
CA GLY A 72 2.22 0.63 2.53
C GLY A 72 1.67 1.93 3.13
N ILE A 73 1.90 3.09 2.50
CA ILE A 73 1.22 4.33 2.89
C ILE A 73 -0.19 4.32 2.33
N THR A 74 -1.18 4.44 3.21
CA THR A 74 -2.60 4.46 2.83
C THR A 74 -3.02 5.81 2.24
N LYS A 75 -4.20 5.81 1.63
CA LYS A 75 -4.84 7.03 1.11
C LYS A 75 -5.07 8.08 2.21
N GLU A 76 -5.51 7.63 3.36
CA GLU A 76 -5.79 8.47 4.52
C GLU A 76 -4.49 9.06 5.08
N GLU A 77 -3.44 8.27 5.18
CA GLU A 77 -2.14 8.71 5.70
C GLU A 77 -1.47 9.73 4.78
N ILE A 78 -1.46 9.50 3.46
CA ILE A 78 -0.89 10.49 2.53
C ILE A 78 -1.71 11.78 2.52
N ALA A 79 -3.03 11.68 2.60
CA ALA A 79 -3.90 12.86 2.68
C ALA A 79 -3.60 13.68 3.95
N GLU A 80 -3.45 13.03 5.10
CA GLU A 80 -3.14 13.70 6.36
C GLU A 80 -1.72 14.33 6.34
N ALA A 81 -0.73 13.60 5.82
CA ALA A 81 0.64 14.11 5.71
C ALA A 81 0.74 15.35 4.81
N LEU A 82 0.08 15.34 3.65
CA LEU A 82 0.06 16.50 2.74
C LEU A 82 -0.75 17.66 3.32
N THR A 83 -1.83 17.38 4.05
CA THR A 83 -2.61 18.41 4.77
C THR A 83 -1.76 19.08 5.84
N HIS A 84 -1.08 18.29 6.67
CA HIS A 84 -0.18 18.81 7.69
C HIS A 84 0.94 19.65 7.04
N ALA A 85 1.61 19.12 6.02
CA ALA A 85 2.70 19.80 5.34
C ALA A 85 2.26 21.10 4.65
N ALA A 86 0.98 21.28 4.27
CA ALA A 86 0.46 22.49 3.65
C ALA A 86 0.65 23.73 4.54
N PHE A 87 0.59 23.58 5.86
CA PHE A 87 0.80 24.67 6.82
C PHE A 87 2.26 25.15 6.88
N TYR A 88 3.21 24.30 6.52
CA TYR A 88 4.65 24.59 6.54
C TYR A 88 5.21 24.93 5.15
N ALA A 89 4.63 24.35 4.09
CA ALA A 89 5.12 24.47 2.72
C ALA A 89 4.27 25.40 1.83
N GLY A 90 3.04 25.66 2.24
CA GLY A 90 2.09 26.54 1.54
C GLY A 90 1.06 25.79 0.68
N TRP A 91 -0.17 26.29 0.67
CA TRP A 91 -1.35 25.71 0.02
C TRP A 91 -1.20 25.44 -1.48
N PRO A 92 -0.60 26.33 -2.30
CA PRO A 92 -0.47 26.06 -3.74
C PRO A 92 0.32 24.77 -4.05
N LYS A 93 1.37 24.50 -3.26
CA LYS A 93 2.18 23.29 -3.39
C LYS A 93 1.40 22.05 -2.96
N ALA A 94 0.62 22.15 -1.88
CA ALA A 94 -0.26 21.08 -1.44
C ALA A 94 -1.31 20.74 -2.48
N TRP A 95 -1.96 21.74 -3.10
CA TRP A 95 -2.90 21.52 -4.18
C TRP A 95 -2.30 20.77 -5.38
N ALA A 96 -1.07 21.10 -5.77
CA ALA A 96 -0.37 20.39 -6.83
C ALA A 96 -0.08 18.93 -6.43
N ALA A 97 0.40 18.71 -5.21
CA ALA A 97 0.66 17.37 -4.67
C ALA A 97 -0.63 16.53 -4.56
N PHE A 98 -1.73 17.11 -4.07
CA PHE A 98 -3.00 16.40 -3.96
C PHE A 98 -3.59 15.96 -5.30
N ARG A 99 -3.43 16.76 -6.38
CA ARG A 99 -3.86 16.32 -7.71
C ARG A 99 -3.17 15.03 -8.12
N MET A 100 -1.86 14.96 -7.94
CA MET A 100 -1.07 13.76 -8.28
C MET A 100 -1.34 12.59 -7.31
N ALA A 101 -1.47 12.87 -6.01
CA ALA A 101 -1.83 11.84 -5.04
C ALA A 101 -3.21 11.24 -5.35
N LYS A 102 -4.18 12.05 -5.78
CA LYS A 102 -5.49 11.56 -6.20
C LYS A 102 -5.41 10.64 -7.42
N GLU A 103 -4.49 10.88 -8.36
CA GLU A 103 -4.27 9.96 -9.47
C GLU A 103 -3.74 8.60 -8.97
N VAL A 104 -2.77 8.61 -8.05
CA VAL A 104 -2.13 7.39 -7.55
C VAL A 104 -3.05 6.56 -6.64
N TRP A 105 -3.82 7.19 -5.76
CA TRP A 105 -4.74 6.50 -4.84
C TRP A 105 -6.21 6.52 -5.27
N GLY A 106 -6.56 7.31 -6.30
CA GLY A 106 -7.96 7.49 -6.73
C GLY A 106 -8.52 6.30 -7.53
N GLU A 107 -7.67 5.44 -8.07
CA GLU A 107 -8.05 4.24 -8.82
C GLU A 107 -8.32 3.01 -7.90
N ASP A 108 -8.04 3.12 -6.61
CA ASP A 108 -8.43 2.12 -5.63
C ASP A 108 -9.92 2.27 -5.29
N THR A 109 -10.77 1.96 -6.24
CA THR A 109 -12.11 1.48 -5.89
C THR A 109 -11.87 0.12 -5.21
N GLY A 110 -12.52 -0.14 -4.09
CA GLY A 110 -12.35 -1.42 -3.36
C GLY A 110 -12.60 -2.66 -4.22
N GLU A 111 -13.13 -2.49 -5.43
CA GLU A 111 -13.29 -3.49 -6.47
C GLU A 111 -11.96 -3.97 -7.06
N ASN A 112 -10.96 -3.07 -7.27
CA ASN A 112 -9.65 -3.49 -7.79
C ASN A 112 -8.84 -4.26 -6.74
N ALA A 113 -8.84 -3.82 -5.48
CA ALA A 113 -8.18 -4.53 -4.38
C ALA A 113 -8.80 -5.91 -4.15
N MET A 114 -10.14 -6.03 -4.27
CA MET A 114 -10.84 -7.31 -4.20
C MET A 114 -10.53 -8.21 -5.39
N ALA A 115 -10.40 -7.66 -6.60
CA ALA A 115 -10.07 -8.42 -7.79
C ALA A 115 -8.62 -8.95 -7.76
N GLU A 116 -7.65 -8.13 -7.34
CA GLU A 116 -6.26 -8.55 -7.16
C GLU A 116 -6.13 -9.59 -6.04
N HIS A 117 -6.82 -9.40 -4.91
CA HIS A 117 -6.86 -10.37 -3.83
C HIS A 117 -7.47 -11.69 -4.32
N ALA A 118 -8.60 -11.64 -5.02
CA ALA A 118 -9.24 -12.83 -5.57
C ALA A 118 -8.32 -13.60 -6.55
N ALA A 119 -7.56 -12.88 -7.37
CA ALA A 119 -6.62 -13.48 -8.33
C ALA A 119 -5.41 -14.14 -7.64
N SER A 120 -5.04 -13.69 -6.44
CA SER A 120 -3.91 -14.24 -5.65
C SER A 120 -4.31 -15.41 -4.74
N MET A 121 -5.61 -15.65 -4.52
CA MET A 121 -6.10 -16.66 -3.58
C MET A 121 -6.10 -18.07 -4.18
N VAL A 122 -5.67 -19.05 -3.38
CA VAL A 122 -5.78 -20.48 -3.73
C VAL A 122 -7.23 -20.96 -3.66
N PHE A 123 -8.03 -20.39 -2.76
CA PHE A 123 -9.45 -20.70 -2.60
C PHE A 123 -10.31 -19.49 -2.93
N PRO A 124 -11.53 -19.68 -3.47
CA PRO A 124 -12.42 -18.56 -3.81
C PRO A 124 -12.81 -17.76 -2.56
N ILE A 125 -12.99 -16.45 -2.72
CA ILE A 125 -13.45 -15.56 -1.65
C ILE A 125 -14.83 -15.99 -1.14
N GLY A 126 -15.73 -16.40 -2.04
CA GLY A 126 -17.08 -16.84 -1.72
C GLY A 126 -18.11 -15.72 -1.71
N ALA A 127 -19.29 -16.03 -1.20
CA ALA A 127 -20.41 -15.10 -1.07
C ALA A 127 -20.32 -14.31 0.25
N PRO A 128 -20.99 -13.15 0.35
CA PRO A 128 -21.13 -12.43 1.62
C PRO A 128 -21.63 -13.36 2.73
N ASN A 129 -20.98 -13.31 3.88
CA ASN A 129 -21.25 -14.20 5.01
C ASN A 129 -22.42 -13.68 5.87
N GLU A 130 -23.59 -13.55 5.27
CA GLU A 130 -24.77 -12.99 5.94
C GLU A 130 -25.30 -13.92 7.06
N GLY A 131 -25.24 -15.23 6.85
CA GLY A 131 -25.76 -16.22 7.80
C GLY A 131 -25.05 -16.24 9.16
N PHE A 132 -23.82 -15.79 9.19
CA PHE A 132 -22.99 -15.73 10.42
C PHE A 132 -22.56 -14.31 10.76
N ALA A 133 -23.14 -13.29 10.14
CA ALA A 133 -22.75 -11.89 10.30
C ALA A 133 -22.75 -11.41 11.77
N GLN A 134 -23.61 -11.96 12.62
CA GLN A 134 -23.67 -11.66 14.05
C GLN A 134 -22.36 -11.96 14.82
N TYR A 135 -21.51 -12.83 14.28
CA TYR A 135 -20.23 -13.22 14.91
C TYR A 135 -19.04 -12.37 14.44
N PHE A 136 -19.28 -11.40 13.56
CA PHE A 136 -18.24 -10.55 12.99
C PHE A 136 -18.61 -9.08 13.11
N SER A 137 -17.60 -8.24 13.30
CA SER A 137 -17.71 -6.79 13.12
C SER A 137 -17.02 -6.43 11.81
N GLY A 138 -17.76 -5.93 10.82
CA GLY A 138 -17.26 -5.70 9.47
C GLY A 138 -17.72 -6.78 8.48
N LYS A 139 -17.25 -6.69 7.24
CA LYS A 139 -17.64 -7.61 6.17
C LYS A 139 -16.75 -8.84 6.12
N SER A 140 -17.37 -10.00 6.00
CA SER A 140 -16.71 -11.28 5.75
C SER A 140 -17.40 -12.04 4.64
N TYR A 141 -16.67 -12.96 4.02
CA TYR A 141 -17.13 -13.79 2.91
C TYR A 141 -16.86 -15.24 3.24
N LEU A 142 -17.70 -16.15 2.74
CA LEU A 142 -17.63 -17.57 3.04
C LEU A 142 -17.69 -18.38 1.73
N ALA A 143 -16.69 -19.21 1.50
CA ALA A 143 -16.67 -20.17 0.42
C ALA A 143 -16.55 -21.60 0.98
N PRO A 144 -17.44 -22.53 0.62
CA PRO A 144 -17.27 -23.93 0.98
C PRO A 144 -16.11 -24.54 0.16
N VAL A 145 -15.20 -25.20 0.86
CA VAL A 145 -14.08 -25.96 0.28
C VAL A 145 -14.42 -27.44 0.20
N SER A 146 -15.04 -27.97 1.26
CA SER A 146 -15.56 -29.33 1.33
C SER A 146 -16.85 -29.38 2.13
N LYS A 147 -17.82 -30.22 1.72
CA LYS A 147 -19.08 -30.45 2.43
C LYS A 147 -19.30 -31.93 2.75
N GLU A 148 -18.31 -32.80 2.48
CA GLU A 148 -18.48 -34.24 2.63
C GLU A 148 -18.39 -34.67 4.10
N GLN A 149 -17.29 -35.28 4.55
CA GLN A 149 -17.20 -35.83 5.91
C GLN A 149 -17.08 -34.73 6.98
N VAL A 150 -16.35 -33.66 6.66
CA VAL A 150 -16.20 -32.49 7.52
C VAL A 150 -16.41 -31.24 6.67
N GLY A 151 -17.26 -30.32 7.15
CA GLY A 151 -17.45 -29.02 6.51
C GLY A 151 -16.19 -28.17 6.66
N VAL A 152 -15.52 -27.87 5.54
CA VAL A 152 -14.36 -26.97 5.49
C VAL A 152 -14.75 -25.75 4.68
N PHE A 153 -14.46 -24.58 5.22
CA PHE A 153 -14.80 -23.32 4.60
C PHE A 153 -13.58 -22.39 4.55
N ASN A 154 -13.42 -21.66 3.45
CA ASN A 154 -12.55 -20.51 3.39
C ASN A 154 -13.33 -19.28 3.87
N VAL A 155 -12.78 -18.55 4.85
CA VAL A 155 -13.38 -17.31 5.35
C VAL A 155 -12.45 -16.15 5.02
N THR A 156 -12.95 -15.21 4.23
CA THR A 156 -12.21 -14.02 3.85
C THR A 156 -12.74 -12.80 4.59
N PHE A 157 -11.87 -11.97 5.11
CA PHE A 157 -12.20 -10.77 5.88
C PHE A 157 -11.76 -9.52 5.13
N GLU A 158 -12.61 -8.51 5.05
CA GLU A 158 -12.16 -7.18 4.64
C GLU A 158 -11.25 -6.55 5.73
N PRO A 159 -10.37 -5.61 5.36
CA PRO A 159 -9.54 -4.91 6.32
C PRO A 159 -10.39 -4.30 7.45
N GLY A 160 -9.97 -4.53 8.70
CA GLY A 160 -10.71 -4.08 9.89
C GLY A 160 -11.83 -4.99 10.36
N CYS A 161 -12.19 -6.04 9.61
CA CYS A 161 -13.15 -7.04 10.09
C CYS A 161 -12.57 -7.82 11.27
N ARG A 162 -13.39 -8.08 12.28
CA ARG A 162 -12.99 -8.78 13.52
C ARG A 162 -13.99 -9.87 13.85
N ASN A 163 -13.49 -11.00 14.34
CA ASN A 163 -14.31 -12.00 15.01
C ASN A 163 -14.80 -11.46 16.36
N ASN A 164 -16.07 -11.61 16.64
CA ASN A 164 -16.61 -11.45 17.97
C ASN A 164 -16.47 -12.75 18.76
N TRP A 165 -16.35 -12.68 20.08
CA TRP A 165 -16.31 -13.85 20.94
C TRP A 165 -17.59 -14.67 20.76
N HIS A 166 -17.45 -15.97 20.41
CA HIS A 166 -18.57 -16.89 20.26
C HIS A 166 -18.12 -18.32 20.55
N ILE A 167 -19.09 -19.19 20.83
CA ILE A 167 -18.86 -20.60 21.16
C ILE A 167 -19.38 -21.46 20.01
N HIS A 168 -18.57 -22.39 19.56
CA HIS A 168 -18.98 -23.46 18.66
C HIS A 168 -19.50 -24.64 19.51
N HIS A 169 -20.80 -24.96 19.35
CA HIS A 169 -21.40 -26.12 20.01
C HIS A 169 -21.26 -27.35 19.10
N ALA A 170 -20.24 -28.17 19.34
CA ALA A 170 -20.13 -29.47 18.67
C ALA A 170 -21.00 -30.50 19.44
N LYS A 171 -21.74 -31.34 18.69
CA LYS A 171 -22.50 -32.45 19.28
C LYS A 171 -21.63 -33.66 19.58
N THR A 172 -20.49 -33.76 18.92
CA THR A 172 -19.45 -34.79 19.13
C THR A 172 -18.09 -34.08 18.94
N GLY A 173 -17.25 -34.15 19.93
CA GLY A 173 -15.87 -33.66 19.92
C GLY A 173 -14.90 -34.74 19.49
#